data_7f858463af732c74a0dd12d9f22ea275
#
_entry.id   7f858463af732c74a0dd12d9f22ea275
#
_cell.length_a   1.000
_cell.length_b   1.000
_cell.length_c   1.000
_cell.angle_alpha   90.00
_cell.angle_beta   90.00
_cell.angle_gamma   90.00
#
_symmetry.space_group_name_H-M   'P 1'
#
loop_
_entity.id
_entity.type
_entity.pdbx_description
1 polymer ?
#
loop_
_entity_poly.entity_id
_entity_poly.type
_entity_poly.pdbx_seq_one_letter_code
_entity_poly.pdbx_strand_id
1 'polypeptide(L)'
;MRAPFSPFRAADPAPPGTGLVVIPTGRARSNHAEVARSLGTAIIAGRFAAGAKLPGDGDLLATYRVSRPVLRESVKTLVAKGLLTTKARVGTVVRERAAWNMFDADVLAWHLEAGIDRRFLRDLAEIRLAVEPAAAALAAERRTPDDLAALEAGLARMRAAPSDSEGFSEGDLALHVAVAVASGNPFMRSIGGVIEVALRASFQLSAPVEPAERETTLAAHARIVAAIAARDPAAAAAAITEVIHNGLRRHGAAA
;
A
#
# COMPACT_ATOMS: atom_id res chain seq x y z
N MET A 1 11.97 -9.22 -26.15
CA MET A 1 11.59 -9.24 -24.72
C MET A 1 12.39 -8.16 -24.03
N ARG A 2 11.77 -7.04 -23.69
CA ARG A 2 12.46 -5.89 -23.07
C ARG A 2 12.30 -6.01 -21.55
N ALA A 3 13.40 -5.84 -20.84
CA ALA A 3 13.45 -5.88 -19.39
C ALA A 3 12.50 -4.83 -18.78
N PRO A 4 11.88 -5.12 -17.61
CA PRO A 4 11.04 -4.17 -16.93
C PRO A 4 11.86 -2.96 -16.49
N PHE A 5 11.20 -1.81 -16.51
CA PHE A 5 11.72 -0.55 -16.02
C PHE A 5 12.18 -0.69 -14.57
N SER A 6 13.48 -0.53 -14.33
CA SER A 6 14.04 -0.42 -12.98
C SER A 6 14.33 1.05 -12.70
N PRO A 7 13.52 1.73 -11.91
CA PRO A 7 13.62 3.18 -11.76
C PRO A 7 14.87 3.64 -11.02
N PHE A 8 15.51 2.75 -10.24
CA PHE A 8 16.73 3.14 -9.51
C PHE A 8 17.49 1.89 -9.02
N ARG A 9 18.63 1.63 -9.63
CA ARG A 9 19.60 0.68 -9.08
C ARG A 9 20.16 1.27 -7.78
N ALA A 10 20.21 0.45 -6.73
CA ALA A 10 20.98 0.82 -5.55
C ALA A 10 22.44 1.03 -6.00
N ALA A 11 22.86 2.27 -5.98
CA ALA A 11 24.24 2.67 -6.18
C ALA A 11 24.73 3.27 -4.85
N ASP A 12 26.01 3.07 -4.57
CA ASP A 12 26.72 3.69 -3.44
C ASP A 12 26.35 5.16 -3.29
N PRO A 13 26.41 5.75 -2.08
CA PRO A 13 26.02 7.11 -1.84
C PRO A 13 26.91 8.06 -2.67
N ALA A 14 26.37 8.47 -3.82
CA ALA A 14 26.97 9.51 -4.62
C ALA A 14 26.71 10.87 -3.97
N PRO A 15 27.59 11.86 -4.19
CA PRO A 15 27.48 13.19 -3.60
C PRO A 15 26.15 13.84 -4.00
N PRO A 16 25.59 14.74 -3.18
CA PRO A 16 24.30 15.34 -3.43
C PRO A 16 24.33 16.14 -4.75
N GLY A 17 23.59 15.67 -5.74
CA GLY A 17 23.34 16.48 -6.92
C GLY A 17 23.13 15.81 -8.29
N THR A 18 23.50 14.56 -8.54
CA THR A 18 23.57 14.10 -9.94
C THR A 18 23.24 12.63 -10.21
N GLY A 19 22.24 12.09 -9.57
CA GLY A 19 21.89 10.68 -9.78
C GLY A 19 20.45 10.43 -10.25
N LEU A 20 20.03 11.02 -11.37
CA LEU A 20 18.74 10.68 -11.99
C LEU A 20 18.90 9.48 -12.95
N VAL A 21 18.04 8.49 -12.84
CA VAL A 21 18.07 7.29 -13.69
C VAL A 21 17.31 7.51 -14.98
N VAL A 22 17.91 7.09 -16.09
CA VAL A 22 17.35 7.19 -17.44
C VAL A 22 16.28 6.13 -17.68
N ILE A 23 15.10 6.54 -18.17
CA ILE A 23 14.00 5.65 -18.57
C ILE A 23 14.29 5.06 -19.97
N PRO A 24 14.30 3.72 -20.15
CA PRO A 24 14.35 3.12 -21.48
C PRO A 24 13.01 3.33 -22.21
N THR A 25 13.05 3.77 -23.46
CA THR A 25 11.89 4.01 -24.32
C THR A 25 11.22 2.71 -24.74
N GLY A 26 10.01 2.46 -24.27
CA GLY A 26 9.13 1.37 -24.66
C GLY A 26 7.66 1.72 -24.53
N ARG A 27 7.01 1.91 -25.64
CA ARG A 27 5.56 1.96 -25.98
C ARG A 27 4.58 2.63 -24.99
N ALA A 28 3.95 3.68 -25.49
CA ALA A 28 2.96 4.59 -24.93
C ALA A 28 1.82 3.95 -24.10
N ARG A 29 2.05 3.71 -22.83
CA ARG A 29 1.08 4.01 -21.77
C ARG A 29 1.45 5.38 -21.27
N SER A 30 0.47 6.24 -21.00
CA SER A 30 0.68 7.68 -20.80
C SER A 30 1.99 8.00 -20.08
N ASN A 31 3.01 8.45 -20.80
CA ASN A 31 4.35 8.74 -20.27
C ASN A 31 4.32 9.61 -19.00
N HIS A 32 3.22 10.36 -18.77
CA HIS A 32 3.08 11.18 -17.59
C HIS A 32 2.86 10.38 -16.28
N ALA A 33 2.09 9.29 -16.32
CA ALA A 33 1.87 8.46 -15.13
C ALA A 33 3.16 7.76 -14.70
N GLU A 34 3.98 7.33 -15.66
CA GLU A 34 5.26 6.69 -15.40
C GLU A 34 6.30 7.67 -14.82
N VAL A 35 6.36 8.90 -15.35
CA VAL A 35 7.19 9.96 -14.78
C VAL A 35 6.69 10.35 -13.39
N ALA A 36 5.38 10.48 -13.19
CA ALA A 36 4.81 10.78 -11.87
C ALA A 36 5.15 9.67 -10.85
N ARG A 37 5.03 8.40 -11.24
CA ARG A 37 5.43 7.26 -10.42
C ARG A 37 6.90 7.31 -10.04
N SER A 38 7.79 7.44 -11.03
CA SER A 38 9.25 7.46 -10.80
C SER A 38 9.67 8.64 -9.90
N LEU A 39 9.12 9.82 -10.14
CA LEU A 39 9.43 11.00 -9.34
C LEU A 39 8.79 10.92 -7.96
N GLY A 40 7.56 10.40 -7.85
CA GLY A 40 6.85 10.18 -6.59
C GLY A 40 7.59 9.18 -5.70
N THR A 41 7.98 8.03 -6.24
CA THR A 41 8.79 7.03 -5.53
C THR A 41 10.14 7.62 -5.07
N ALA A 42 10.79 8.44 -5.90
CA ALA A 42 12.04 9.11 -5.53
C ALA A 42 11.86 10.11 -4.37
N ILE A 43 10.75 10.84 -4.34
CA ILE A 43 10.41 11.76 -3.25
C ILE A 43 10.16 10.96 -1.96
N ILE A 44 9.37 9.90 -2.02
CA ILE A 44 9.03 9.04 -0.88
C ILE A 44 10.30 8.36 -0.33
N ALA A 45 11.19 7.92 -1.21
CA ALA A 45 12.50 7.36 -0.83
C ALA A 45 13.49 8.39 -0.24
N GLY A 46 13.07 9.67 -0.09
CA GLY A 46 13.90 10.71 0.50
C GLY A 46 15.01 11.26 -0.39
N ARG A 47 15.00 10.94 -1.69
CA ARG A 47 16.01 11.51 -2.64
C ARG A 47 15.87 13.00 -2.83
N PHE A 48 14.69 13.54 -2.58
CA PHE A 48 14.39 14.95 -2.53
C PHE A 48 13.82 15.27 -1.14
N ALA A 49 14.57 16.00 -0.34
CA ALA A 49 14.14 16.35 1.02
C ALA A 49 12.87 17.22 1.00
N ALA A 50 12.08 17.15 2.06
CA ALA A 50 10.96 18.06 2.26
C ALA A 50 11.48 19.51 2.26
N GLY A 51 10.75 20.40 1.59
CA GLY A 51 11.16 21.79 1.36
C GLY A 51 12.17 21.99 0.22
N ALA A 52 12.80 20.94 -0.28
CA ALA A 52 13.76 21.05 -1.37
C ALA A 52 13.07 21.42 -2.70
N LYS A 53 13.75 22.21 -3.50
CA LYS A 53 13.36 22.52 -4.87
C LYS A 53 13.76 21.34 -5.78
N LEU A 54 12.84 20.91 -6.64
CA LEU A 54 13.18 19.96 -7.71
C LEU A 54 14.15 20.57 -8.72
N PRO A 55 14.91 19.71 -9.45
CA PRO A 55 15.66 20.15 -10.62
C PRO A 55 14.82 20.96 -11.59
N GLY A 56 15.46 21.81 -12.38
CA GLY A 56 14.76 22.62 -13.38
C GLY A 56 14.07 21.77 -14.46
N ASP A 57 13.05 22.32 -15.11
CA ASP A 57 12.31 21.61 -16.17
C ASP A 57 13.26 21.05 -17.23
N GLY A 58 14.32 21.79 -17.61
CA GLY A 58 15.32 21.34 -18.58
C GLY A 58 15.99 20.04 -18.17
N ASP A 59 16.42 19.94 -16.91
CA ASP A 59 17.08 18.76 -16.36
C ASP A 59 16.12 17.58 -16.26
N LEU A 60 14.87 17.83 -15.82
CA LEU A 60 13.84 16.80 -15.75
C LEU A 60 13.44 16.27 -17.12
N LEU A 61 13.31 17.17 -18.13
CA LEU A 61 13.05 16.77 -19.51
C LEU A 61 14.17 15.90 -20.09
N ALA A 62 15.42 16.27 -19.83
CA ALA A 62 16.58 15.48 -20.26
C ALA A 62 16.64 14.13 -19.55
N THR A 63 16.39 14.11 -18.25
CA THR A 63 16.42 12.91 -17.42
C THR A 63 15.35 11.90 -17.82
N TYR A 64 14.11 12.36 -17.91
CA TYR A 64 12.98 11.49 -18.23
C TYR A 64 12.76 11.30 -19.73
N ARG A 65 13.49 12.04 -20.58
CA ARG A 65 13.38 12.00 -22.06
C ARG A 65 11.94 12.16 -22.54
N VAL A 66 11.22 13.09 -21.96
CA VAL A 66 9.82 13.38 -22.26
C VAL A 66 9.62 14.81 -22.76
N SER A 67 8.44 15.08 -23.31
CA SER A 67 8.06 16.42 -23.74
C SER A 67 7.62 17.31 -22.57
N ARG A 68 7.67 18.63 -22.75
CA ARG A 68 7.18 19.60 -21.76
C ARG A 68 5.73 19.35 -21.31
N PRO A 69 4.77 19.06 -22.19
CA PRO A 69 3.41 18.72 -21.78
C PRO A 69 3.37 17.49 -20.84
N VAL A 70 4.10 16.43 -21.16
CA VAL A 70 4.16 15.21 -20.32
C VAL A 70 4.71 15.53 -18.94
N LEU A 71 5.82 16.24 -18.85
CA LEU A 71 6.40 16.64 -17.56
C LEU A 71 5.41 17.48 -16.74
N ARG A 72 4.73 18.45 -17.38
CA ARG A 72 3.76 19.31 -16.70
C ARG A 72 2.57 18.51 -16.14
N GLU A 73 2.05 17.54 -16.88
CA GLU A 73 0.96 16.68 -16.38
C GLU A 73 1.44 15.77 -15.24
N SER A 74 2.68 15.25 -15.31
CA SER A 74 3.28 14.50 -14.20
C SER A 74 3.41 15.33 -12.93
N VAL A 75 3.89 16.58 -13.05
CA VAL A 75 3.98 17.50 -11.90
C VAL A 75 2.61 17.83 -11.34
N LYS A 76 1.60 18.07 -12.18
CA LYS A 76 0.20 18.30 -11.74
C LYS A 76 -0.33 17.09 -10.95
N THR A 77 -0.07 15.88 -11.42
CA THR A 77 -0.45 14.64 -10.70
C THR A 77 0.17 14.61 -9.31
N LEU A 78 1.46 14.90 -9.18
CA LEU A 78 2.16 14.92 -7.89
C LEU A 78 1.68 16.07 -6.98
N VAL A 79 1.31 17.22 -7.54
CA VAL A 79 0.68 18.31 -6.79
C VAL A 79 -0.70 17.91 -6.28
N ALA A 80 -1.53 17.27 -7.10
CA ALA A 80 -2.85 16.78 -6.71
C ALA A 80 -2.76 15.72 -5.58
N LYS A 81 -1.71 14.88 -5.60
CA LYS A 81 -1.43 13.89 -4.55
C LYS A 81 -0.75 14.46 -3.30
N GLY A 82 -0.48 15.77 -3.28
CA GLY A 82 0.10 16.47 -2.13
C GLY A 82 1.62 16.37 -1.98
N LEU A 83 2.33 15.68 -2.87
CA LEU A 83 3.79 15.52 -2.78
C LEU A 83 4.55 16.80 -3.16
N LEU A 84 4.00 17.58 -4.06
CA LEU A 84 4.63 18.79 -4.59
C LEU A 84 3.76 20.03 -4.41
N THR A 85 4.38 21.17 -4.46
CA THR A 85 3.73 22.48 -4.64
C THR A 85 4.52 23.30 -5.64
N THR A 86 3.82 24.12 -6.44
CA THR A 86 4.46 25.06 -7.36
C THR A 86 4.37 26.45 -6.76
N LYS A 87 5.51 27.14 -6.65
CA LYS A 87 5.61 28.51 -6.12
C LYS A 87 6.15 29.43 -7.19
N ALA A 88 5.45 30.56 -7.45
CA ALA A 88 5.90 31.56 -8.40
C ALA A 88 7.33 32.01 -8.07
N ARG A 89 8.19 32.14 -9.09
CA ARG A 89 9.60 32.56 -9.01
C ARG A 89 10.52 31.61 -8.22
N VAL A 90 9.98 30.61 -7.50
CA VAL A 90 10.75 29.59 -6.78
C VAL A 90 10.88 28.32 -7.60
N GLY A 91 9.79 27.87 -8.19
CA GLY A 91 9.70 26.60 -8.91
C GLY A 91 8.88 25.55 -8.17
N THR A 92 9.11 24.29 -8.49
CA THR A 92 8.43 23.14 -7.88
C THR A 92 9.19 22.69 -6.64
N VAL A 93 8.48 22.55 -5.52
CA VAL A 93 9.05 22.25 -4.20
C VAL A 93 8.38 21.03 -3.60
N VAL A 94 9.15 20.13 -2.99
CA VAL A 94 8.66 18.97 -2.25
C VAL A 94 7.97 19.42 -0.97
N ARG A 95 6.79 18.88 -0.70
CA ARG A 95 6.03 19.20 0.52
C ARG A 95 6.41 18.26 1.65
N GLU A 96 6.11 18.71 2.88
CA GLU A 96 6.22 17.89 4.08
C GLU A 96 5.32 16.63 3.97
N ARG A 97 5.77 15.51 4.54
CA ARG A 97 5.02 14.22 4.51
C ARG A 97 3.59 14.34 5.03
N ALA A 98 3.36 15.18 6.03
CA ALA A 98 2.03 15.46 6.58
C ALA A 98 1.04 16.04 5.57
N ALA A 99 1.53 16.56 4.45
CA ALA A 99 0.70 17.12 3.39
C ALA A 99 0.37 16.10 2.28
N TRP A 100 0.99 14.92 2.29
CA TRP A 100 0.79 13.88 1.29
C TRP A 100 -0.57 13.21 1.47
N ASN A 101 -1.24 12.89 0.37
CA ASN A 101 -2.49 12.13 0.43
C ASN A 101 -2.19 10.63 0.65
N MET A 102 -2.09 10.23 1.90
CA MET A 102 -1.78 8.85 2.29
C MET A 102 -2.89 7.83 2.00
N PHE A 103 -4.08 8.29 1.56
CA PHE A 103 -5.17 7.42 1.10
C PHE A 103 -5.23 7.29 -0.43
N ASP A 104 -4.33 7.96 -1.15
CA ASP A 104 -4.23 7.82 -2.60
C ASP A 104 -3.53 6.50 -2.96
N ALA A 105 -4.16 5.70 -3.83
CA ALA A 105 -3.67 4.36 -4.18
C ALA A 105 -2.27 4.38 -4.80
N ASP A 106 -1.95 5.39 -5.63
CA ASP A 106 -0.61 5.51 -6.22
C ASP A 106 0.42 5.88 -5.16
N VAL A 107 0.10 6.82 -4.24
CA VAL A 107 1.02 7.20 -3.15
C VAL A 107 1.33 5.99 -2.27
N LEU A 108 0.33 5.19 -1.95
CA LEU A 108 0.50 3.95 -1.19
C LEU A 108 1.36 2.93 -1.96
N ALA A 109 1.09 2.72 -3.26
CA ALA A 109 1.89 1.83 -4.10
C ALA A 109 3.35 2.29 -4.20
N TRP A 110 3.58 3.61 -4.30
CA TRP A 110 4.95 4.16 -4.34
C TRP A 110 5.69 4.00 -3.01
N HIS A 111 4.99 3.95 -1.87
CA HIS A 111 5.62 3.59 -0.60
C HIS A 111 6.10 2.13 -0.61
N LEU A 112 5.31 1.19 -1.16
CA LEU A 112 5.75 -0.19 -1.34
C LEU A 112 7.00 -0.29 -2.23
N GLU A 113 7.03 0.48 -3.33
CA GLU A 113 8.17 0.51 -4.25
C GLU A 113 9.42 1.18 -3.64
N ALA A 114 9.24 2.23 -2.85
CA ALA A 114 10.33 2.96 -2.21
C ALA A 114 11.01 2.17 -1.07
N GLY A 115 10.33 1.16 -0.57
CA GLY A 115 10.69 0.41 0.61
C GLY A 115 9.89 0.84 1.83
N ILE A 116 9.56 -0.12 2.66
CA ILE A 116 8.69 0.05 3.83
C ILE A 116 9.54 0.03 5.08
N ASP A 117 9.37 1.04 5.93
CA ASP A 117 9.95 1.07 7.25
C ASP A 117 8.96 0.61 8.34
N ARG A 118 9.48 0.32 9.53
CA ARG A 118 8.68 -0.12 10.68
C ARG A 118 7.66 0.94 11.13
N ARG A 119 7.97 2.23 10.95
CA ARG A 119 7.06 3.32 11.30
C ARG A 119 5.85 3.32 10.39
N PHE A 120 6.06 3.19 9.08
CA PHE A 120 4.97 3.12 8.11
C PHE A 120 4.03 1.94 8.37
N LEU A 121 4.60 0.76 8.70
CA LEU A 121 3.78 -0.40 9.10
C LEU A 121 2.96 -0.15 10.35
N ARG A 122 3.53 0.52 11.34
CA ARG A 122 2.81 0.87 12.56
C ARG A 122 1.67 1.83 12.26
N ASP A 123 1.95 2.91 11.51
CA ASP A 123 0.94 3.90 11.12
C ASP A 123 -0.22 3.22 10.35
N LEU A 124 0.08 2.29 9.43
CA LEU A 124 -0.93 1.48 8.74
C LEU A 124 -1.73 0.58 9.68
N ALA A 125 -1.08 -0.07 10.62
CA ALA A 125 -1.75 -0.94 11.58
C ALA A 125 -2.68 -0.16 12.54
N GLU A 126 -2.31 1.05 12.93
CA GLU A 126 -3.16 1.94 13.73
C GLU A 126 -4.48 2.26 13.00
N ILE A 127 -4.42 2.56 11.70
CA ILE A 127 -5.62 2.76 10.87
C ILE A 127 -6.44 1.47 10.76
N ARG A 128 -5.79 0.33 10.56
CA ARG A 128 -6.48 -0.97 10.51
C ARG A 128 -7.20 -1.26 11.83
N LEU A 129 -6.53 -1.07 12.97
CA LEU A 129 -7.13 -1.24 14.31
C LEU A 129 -8.29 -0.28 14.57
N ALA A 130 -8.28 0.91 14.01
CA ALA A 130 -9.38 1.86 14.13
C ALA A 130 -10.62 1.49 13.31
N VAL A 131 -10.45 0.81 12.17
CA VAL A 131 -11.52 0.61 11.19
C VAL A 131 -11.98 -0.84 11.07
N GLU A 132 -11.05 -1.80 10.98
CA GLU A 132 -11.41 -3.19 10.68
C GLU A 132 -12.24 -3.87 11.79
N PRO A 133 -12.01 -3.64 13.10
CA PRO A 133 -12.88 -4.20 14.15
C PRO A 133 -14.32 -3.70 14.05
N ALA A 134 -14.51 -2.41 13.75
CA ALA A 134 -15.85 -1.86 13.54
C ALA A 134 -16.49 -2.44 12.24
N ALA A 135 -15.72 -2.62 11.19
CA ALA A 135 -16.21 -3.26 9.96
C ALA A 135 -16.63 -4.71 10.20
N ALA A 136 -15.84 -5.48 10.98
CA ALA A 136 -16.16 -6.86 11.31
C ALA A 136 -17.43 -6.98 12.18
N ALA A 137 -17.60 -6.08 13.16
CA ALA A 137 -18.83 -6.02 13.96
C ALA A 137 -20.06 -5.76 13.07
N LEU A 138 -20.00 -4.76 12.19
CA LEU A 138 -21.07 -4.45 11.25
C LEU A 138 -21.30 -5.59 10.25
N ALA A 139 -20.24 -6.27 9.81
CA ALA A 139 -20.36 -7.44 8.94
C ALA A 139 -21.14 -8.57 9.64
N ALA A 140 -20.88 -8.83 10.91
CA ALA A 140 -21.63 -9.81 11.69
C ALA A 140 -23.13 -9.47 11.76
N GLU A 141 -23.48 -8.20 11.89
CA GLU A 141 -24.88 -7.74 11.94
C GLU A 141 -25.57 -7.81 10.57
N ARG A 142 -24.87 -7.43 9.49
CA ARG A 142 -25.48 -7.06 8.20
C ARG A 142 -25.27 -8.09 7.09
N ARG A 143 -24.28 -8.99 7.23
CA ARG A 143 -23.88 -9.91 6.18
C ARG A 143 -25.05 -10.60 5.50
N THR A 144 -24.99 -10.72 4.19
CA THR A 144 -25.82 -11.58 3.36
C THR A 144 -25.23 -12.99 3.25
N PRO A 145 -25.95 -13.97 2.70
CA PRO A 145 -25.36 -15.26 2.37
C PRO A 145 -24.19 -15.17 1.38
N ASP A 146 -24.25 -14.24 0.40
CA ASP A 146 -23.20 -14.04 -0.58
C ASP A 146 -21.94 -13.45 0.07
N ASP A 147 -22.09 -12.54 1.03
CA ASP A 147 -20.96 -12.02 1.80
C ASP A 147 -20.26 -13.12 2.59
N LEU A 148 -21.05 -14.02 3.21
CA LEU A 148 -20.48 -15.15 3.94
C LEU A 148 -19.72 -16.09 3.00
N ALA A 149 -20.27 -16.39 1.83
CA ALA A 149 -19.61 -17.21 0.82
C ALA A 149 -18.27 -16.56 0.35
N ALA A 150 -18.23 -15.22 0.22
CA ALA A 150 -16.99 -14.51 -0.12
C ALA A 150 -15.93 -14.61 0.97
N LEU A 151 -16.32 -14.51 2.25
CA LEU A 151 -15.43 -14.68 3.41
C LEU A 151 -14.86 -16.10 3.47
N GLU A 152 -15.72 -17.11 3.28
CA GLU A 152 -15.31 -18.52 3.24
C GLU A 152 -14.37 -18.81 2.07
N ALA A 153 -14.61 -18.21 0.91
CA ALA A 153 -13.75 -18.35 -0.27
C ALA A 153 -12.35 -17.75 -0.01
N GLY A 154 -12.25 -16.60 0.66
CA GLY A 154 -10.97 -16.01 1.08
C GLY A 154 -10.19 -16.97 1.99
N LEU A 155 -10.84 -17.48 3.03
CA LEU A 155 -10.26 -18.46 3.97
C LEU A 155 -9.83 -19.75 3.26
N ALA A 156 -10.65 -20.25 2.31
CA ALA A 156 -10.32 -21.44 1.54
C ALA A 156 -9.08 -21.25 0.67
N ARG A 157 -8.91 -20.06 0.06
CA ARG A 157 -7.68 -19.71 -0.68
C ARG A 157 -6.44 -19.74 0.23
N MET A 158 -6.53 -19.14 1.42
CA MET A 158 -5.43 -19.19 2.38
C MET A 158 -5.05 -20.63 2.74
N ARG A 159 -6.03 -21.52 2.93
CA ARG A 159 -5.79 -22.94 3.24
C ARG A 159 -5.14 -23.70 2.09
N ALA A 160 -5.59 -23.46 0.87
CA ALA A 160 -5.13 -24.16 -0.33
C ALA A 160 -3.76 -23.69 -0.82
N ALA A 161 -3.35 -22.48 -0.48
CA ALA A 161 -2.11 -21.90 -0.94
C ALA A 161 -0.88 -22.58 -0.31
N PRO A 162 0.24 -22.79 -1.03
CA PRO A 162 1.53 -23.15 -0.44
C PRO A 162 1.99 -22.12 0.61
N SER A 163 2.83 -22.54 1.57
CA SER A 163 3.21 -21.70 2.72
C SER A 163 4.01 -20.44 2.36
N ASP A 164 4.70 -20.46 1.23
CA ASP A 164 5.57 -19.39 0.71
C ASP A 164 4.96 -18.62 -0.45
N SER A 165 3.64 -18.79 -0.70
CA SER A 165 3.04 -18.35 -1.94
C SER A 165 2.30 -17.01 -1.84
N GLU A 166 2.34 -16.28 -2.94
CA GLU A 166 1.51 -15.12 -3.21
C GLU A 166 0.01 -15.41 -2.97
N GLY A 167 -0.42 -16.67 -3.23
CA GLY A 167 -1.80 -17.12 -3.02
C GLY A 167 -2.28 -17.05 -1.56
N PHE A 168 -1.38 -17.21 -0.57
CA PHE A 168 -1.75 -17.02 0.84
C PHE A 168 -2.08 -15.56 1.15
N SER A 169 -1.22 -14.63 0.68
CA SER A 169 -1.44 -13.19 0.87
C SER A 169 -2.64 -12.68 0.09
N GLU A 170 -2.91 -13.23 -1.09
CA GLU A 170 -4.12 -12.90 -1.85
C GLU A 170 -5.39 -13.38 -1.15
N GLY A 171 -5.37 -14.57 -0.54
CA GLY A 171 -6.48 -15.08 0.26
C GLY A 171 -6.75 -14.23 1.50
N ASP A 172 -5.71 -13.84 2.22
CA ASP A 172 -5.77 -12.95 3.37
C ASP A 172 -6.37 -11.58 2.98
N LEU A 173 -5.84 -10.95 1.94
CA LEU A 173 -6.39 -9.71 1.40
C LEU A 173 -7.87 -9.87 1.00
N ALA A 174 -8.22 -10.94 0.28
CA ALA A 174 -9.60 -11.17 -0.15
C ALA A 174 -10.55 -11.28 1.04
N LEU A 175 -10.14 -11.93 2.13
CA LEU A 175 -10.94 -12.05 3.36
C LEU A 175 -11.14 -10.68 4.01
N HIS A 176 -10.09 -9.88 4.21
CA HIS A 176 -10.20 -8.55 4.81
C HIS A 176 -11.06 -7.60 3.97
N VAL A 177 -10.94 -7.65 2.64
CA VAL A 177 -11.80 -6.87 1.73
C VAL A 177 -13.25 -7.34 1.83
N ALA A 178 -13.50 -8.66 1.92
CA ALA A 178 -14.84 -9.21 2.10
C ALA A 178 -15.48 -8.75 3.42
N VAL A 179 -14.73 -8.66 4.53
CA VAL A 179 -15.20 -8.08 5.79
C VAL A 179 -15.64 -6.62 5.58
N ALA A 180 -14.84 -5.82 4.89
CA ALA A 180 -15.16 -4.42 4.64
C ALA A 180 -16.42 -4.27 3.75
N VAL A 181 -16.61 -5.15 2.77
CA VAL A 181 -17.83 -5.20 1.93
C VAL A 181 -19.04 -5.61 2.74
N ALA A 182 -18.94 -6.69 3.51
CA ALA A 182 -20.03 -7.23 4.35
C ALA A 182 -20.50 -6.24 5.44
N SER A 183 -19.66 -5.27 5.83
CA SER A 183 -20.05 -4.19 6.72
C SER A 183 -21.21 -3.33 6.19
N GLY A 184 -21.47 -3.36 4.88
CA GLY A 184 -22.47 -2.53 4.21
C GLY A 184 -22.16 -1.03 4.23
N ASN A 185 -20.96 -0.63 4.67
CA ASN A 185 -20.54 0.78 4.73
C ASN A 185 -19.59 1.11 3.58
N PRO A 186 -20.00 1.97 2.61
CA PRO A 186 -19.17 2.30 1.45
C PRO A 186 -17.84 2.98 1.81
N PHE A 187 -17.77 3.70 2.92
CA PHE A 187 -16.52 4.31 3.39
C PHE A 187 -15.53 3.25 3.90
N MET A 188 -16.00 2.23 4.62
CA MET A 188 -15.16 1.11 5.05
C MET A 188 -14.65 0.30 3.87
N ARG A 189 -15.50 0.08 2.85
CA ARG A 189 -15.06 -0.53 1.60
C ARG A 189 -13.98 0.28 0.90
N SER A 190 -14.07 1.62 0.91
CA SER A 190 -13.10 2.50 0.26
C SER A 190 -11.72 2.50 0.91
N ILE A 191 -11.61 2.08 2.18
CA ILE A 191 -10.33 1.89 2.87
C ILE A 191 -9.61 0.61 2.41
N GLY A 192 -10.26 -0.24 1.62
CA GLY A 192 -9.68 -1.48 1.11
C GLY A 192 -8.30 -1.33 0.47
N GLY A 193 -8.04 -0.22 -0.23
CA GLY A 193 -6.71 0.07 -0.79
C GLY A 193 -5.62 0.25 0.28
N VAL A 194 -5.95 0.85 1.42
CA VAL A 194 -5.02 0.98 2.57
C VAL A 194 -4.75 -0.39 3.18
N ILE A 195 -5.79 -1.21 3.33
CA ILE A 195 -5.69 -2.57 3.84
C ILE A 195 -4.82 -3.41 2.89
N GLU A 196 -5.05 -3.31 1.59
CA GLU A 196 -4.25 -4.00 0.57
C GLU A 196 -2.76 -3.68 0.71
N VAL A 197 -2.42 -2.41 0.79
CA VAL A 197 -1.03 -1.99 0.93
C VAL A 197 -0.44 -2.46 2.27
N ALA A 198 -1.20 -2.38 3.36
CA ALA A 198 -0.75 -2.85 4.67
C ALA A 198 -0.44 -4.35 4.65
N LEU A 199 -1.31 -5.16 4.03
CA LEU A 199 -1.12 -6.60 3.92
C LEU A 199 0.05 -6.94 2.99
N ARG A 200 0.13 -6.33 1.81
CA ARG A 200 1.27 -6.51 0.90
C ARG A 200 2.61 -6.14 1.57
N ALA A 201 2.63 -5.02 2.29
CA ALA A 201 3.77 -4.59 3.08
C ALA A 201 4.16 -5.61 4.15
N SER A 202 3.16 -6.08 4.89
CA SER A 202 3.33 -7.10 5.93
C SER A 202 3.93 -8.38 5.36
N PHE A 203 3.42 -8.88 4.24
CA PHE A 203 3.94 -10.09 3.59
C PHE A 203 5.34 -9.93 3.00
N GLN A 204 5.67 -8.76 2.44
CA GLN A 204 7.03 -8.49 1.95
C GLN A 204 8.09 -8.54 3.04
N LEU A 205 7.73 -8.18 4.27
CA LEU A 205 8.66 -8.13 5.40
C LEU A 205 8.69 -9.42 6.22
N SER A 206 7.60 -10.16 6.32
CA SER A 206 7.54 -11.45 7.00
C SER A 206 6.33 -12.27 6.57
N ALA A 207 6.44 -12.99 5.46
CA ALA A 207 5.51 -14.08 5.20
C ALA A 207 5.61 -15.10 6.36
N PRO A 208 4.50 -15.71 6.81
CA PRO A 208 4.57 -16.81 7.77
C PRO A 208 5.23 -18.02 7.07
N VAL A 209 6.53 -18.13 7.22
CA VAL A 209 7.36 -19.15 6.56
C VAL A 209 7.25 -20.48 7.29
N GLU A 210 7.11 -20.41 8.62
CA GLU A 210 7.03 -21.61 9.45
C GLU A 210 5.61 -22.20 9.44
N PRO A 211 5.47 -23.54 9.29
CA PRO A 211 4.17 -24.21 9.27
C PRO A 211 3.28 -23.90 10.49
N ALA A 212 3.88 -23.81 11.68
CA ALA A 212 3.17 -23.51 12.92
C ALA A 212 2.61 -22.07 12.95
N GLU A 213 3.34 -21.10 12.43
CA GLU A 213 2.89 -19.71 12.32
C GLU A 213 1.74 -19.57 11.32
N ARG A 214 1.84 -20.32 10.23
CA ARG A 214 0.81 -20.39 9.23
C ARG A 214 -0.49 -20.96 9.81
N GLU A 215 -0.42 -22.08 10.52
CA GLU A 215 -1.58 -22.70 11.16
C GLU A 215 -2.23 -21.73 12.16
N THR A 216 -1.43 -21.06 12.97
CA THR A 216 -1.88 -20.03 13.91
C THR A 216 -2.59 -18.89 13.18
N THR A 217 -2.04 -18.44 12.05
CA THR A 217 -2.63 -17.37 11.22
C THR A 217 -3.96 -17.82 10.62
N LEU A 218 -4.03 -19.03 10.05
CA LEU A 218 -5.26 -19.61 9.51
C LEU A 218 -6.35 -19.77 10.59
N ALA A 219 -5.99 -20.27 11.78
CA ALA A 219 -6.92 -20.42 12.89
C ALA A 219 -7.48 -19.05 13.35
N ALA A 220 -6.65 -18.01 13.38
CA ALA A 220 -7.10 -16.66 13.71
C ALA A 220 -8.09 -16.12 12.68
N HIS A 221 -7.84 -16.29 11.38
CA HIS A 221 -8.76 -15.87 10.33
C HIS A 221 -10.06 -16.68 10.31
N ALA A 222 -9.97 -17.99 10.59
CA ALA A 222 -11.16 -18.83 10.73
C ALA A 222 -12.10 -18.35 11.85
N ARG A 223 -11.56 -17.79 12.95
CA ARG A 223 -12.38 -17.20 14.02
C ARG A 223 -13.14 -15.97 13.56
N ILE A 224 -12.55 -15.14 12.68
CA ILE A 224 -13.27 -13.99 12.08
C ILE A 224 -14.49 -14.48 11.32
N VAL A 225 -14.29 -15.45 10.41
CA VAL A 225 -15.37 -15.99 9.58
C VAL A 225 -16.45 -16.65 10.44
N ALA A 226 -16.06 -17.44 11.45
CA ALA A 226 -16.98 -18.10 12.36
C ALA A 226 -17.84 -17.11 13.17
N ALA A 227 -17.23 -16.05 13.71
CA ALA A 227 -17.93 -15.02 14.47
C ALA A 227 -18.93 -14.24 13.58
N ILE A 228 -18.54 -13.87 12.36
CA ILE A 228 -19.43 -13.22 11.39
C ILE A 228 -20.57 -14.18 10.97
N ALA A 229 -20.29 -15.46 10.75
CA ALA A 229 -21.30 -16.47 10.47
C ALA A 229 -22.31 -16.63 11.61
N ALA A 230 -21.82 -16.62 12.86
CA ALA A 230 -22.64 -16.71 14.06
C ALA A 230 -23.41 -15.41 14.41
N ARG A 231 -23.20 -14.32 13.65
CA ARG A 231 -23.75 -12.99 13.93
C ARG A 231 -23.37 -12.47 15.32
N ASP A 232 -22.11 -12.68 15.71
CA ASP A 232 -21.54 -12.17 16.96
C ASP A 232 -20.60 -10.99 16.68
N PRO A 233 -21.07 -9.73 16.80
CA PRO A 233 -20.29 -8.53 16.52
C PRO A 233 -19.06 -8.38 17.43
N ALA A 234 -19.20 -8.75 18.70
CA ALA A 234 -18.12 -8.60 19.68
C ALA A 234 -16.98 -9.59 19.40
N ALA A 235 -17.33 -10.86 19.15
CA ALA A 235 -16.34 -11.88 18.77
C ALA A 235 -15.66 -11.55 17.43
N ALA A 236 -16.40 -11.04 16.43
CA ALA A 236 -15.85 -10.64 15.15
C ALA A 236 -14.83 -9.50 15.28
N ALA A 237 -15.15 -8.46 16.05
CA ALA A 237 -14.23 -7.36 16.32
C ALA A 237 -12.98 -7.82 17.07
N ALA A 238 -13.12 -8.69 18.07
CA ALA A 238 -11.99 -9.22 18.84
C ALA A 238 -11.08 -10.10 17.96
N ALA A 239 -11.65 -10.95 17.11
CA ALA A 239 -10.89 -11.85 16.25
C ALA A 239 -10.03 -11.09 15.23
N ILE A 240 -10.57 -10.07 14.57
CA ILE A 240 -9.80 -9.28 13.58
C ILE A 240 -8.75 -8.41 14.27
N THR A 241 -9.02 -7.89 15.46
CA THR A 241 -8.04 -7.17 16.29
C THR A 241 -6.84 -8.05 16.61
N GLU A 242 -7.08 -9.30 16.99
CA GLU A 242 -6.01 -10.27 17.26
C GLU A 242 -5.16 -10.55 16.02
N VAL A 243 -5.78 -10.71 14.84
CA VAL A 243 -5.07 -10.90 13.58
C VAL A 243 -4.11 -9.74 13.29
N ILE A 244 -4.56 -8.48 13.47
CA ILE A 244 -3.73 -7.30 13.24
C ILE A 244 -2.56 -7.24 14.23
N HIS A 245 -2.80 -7.51 15.51
CA HIS A 245 -1.74 -7.54 16.53
C HIS A 245 -0.73 -8.67 16.26
N ASN A 246 -1.18 -9.84 15.80
CA ASN A 246 -0.29 -10.94 15.43
C ASN A 246 0.64 -10.53 14.27
N GLY A 247 0.11 -9.81 13.27
CA GLY A 247 0.90 -9.22 12.20
C GLY A 247 1.99 -8.28 12.75
N LEU A 248 1.62 -7.33 13.60
CA LEU A 248 2.57 -6.38 14.19
C LEU A 248 3.68 -7.08 14.99
N ARG A 249 3.35 -8.11 15.78
CA ARG A 249 4.36 -8.87 16.54
C ARG A 249 5.39 -9.55 15.66
N ARG A 250 4.97 -10.14 14.54
CA ARG A 250 5.90 -10.78 13.58
C ARG A 250 6.92 -9.79 13.01
N HIS A 251 6.55 -8.54 12.84
CA HIS A 251 7.44 -7.51 12.28
C HIS A 251 8.35 -6.85 13.32
N GLY A 252 8.28 -7.25 14.60
CA GLY A 252 8.95 -6.53 15.68
C GLY A 252 8.52 -5.05 15.77
N ALA A 253 7.31 -4.75 15.28
CA ALA A 253 6.72 -3.41 15.28
C ALA A 253 5.74 -3.22 16.45
N ALA A 254 5.56 -4.24 17.30
CA ALA A 254 4.87 -4.08 18.57
C ALA A 254 5.67 -3.10 19.44
N ALA A 255 4.96 -2.12 20.01
CA ALA A 255 5.52 -1.09 20.86
C ALA A 255 6.20 -1.66 22.10
#